data_efac08ac4d9b985014a3bccb33f0c00f
#
_entry.id   efac08ac4d9b985014a3bccb33f0c00f
#
_cell.length_a   1.000
_cell.length_b   1.000
_cell.length_c   1.000
_cell.angle_alpha   90.00
_cell.angle_beta   90.00
_cell.angle_gamma   90.00
#
_symmetry.space_group_name_H-M   'P 1'
#
loop_
_entity.id
_entity.type
_entity.pdbx_description
1 polymer ?
#
loop_
_entity_poly.entity_id
_entity_poly.type
_entity_poly.pdbx_seq_one_letter_code
_entity_poly.pdbx_strand_id
1 'polypeptide(L)'
;PKVRKPSFTGPTEVGSQLMAQCAKHIQKVSLELGGNAPFLVFDDANLDKAVEGAMASKFRNTGQTCVCVNRFLVQESIHDAFVEKFKVAIEAMKVGDGFEEGVSQAALINRGASDKVMEHLEDALGKGARVITGGQRHERGGSFVQPTLITGVSTDAQLCQDETFGPLAAIIPFKTEEDAIRIANDTPYGLAAYFYSDNIHRCWRVAEALESGMVGVNEGLISNAAAPFGGVKESGLGREGSHQGMDEYLEDKYLCMGS
;
A
#
# COMPACT_ATOMS: atom_id res chain seq x y z
N PRO A 1 -20.82 -28.63 7.78
CA PRO A 1 -19.55 -28.78 7.06
C PRO A 1 -18.41 -29.10 8.03
N LYS A 2 -17.42 -29.88 7.57
CA LYS A 2 -16.23 -30.20 8.39
C LYS A 2 -15.29 -28.99 8.52
N VAL A 3 -15.24 -28.13 7.50
CA VAL A 3 -14.47 -26.88 7.52
C VAL A 3 -15.25 -25.82 8.29
N ARG A 4 -14.64 -25.24 9.30
CA ARG A 4 -15.25 -24.23 10.19
C ARG A 4 -14.84 -22.81 9.85
N LYS A 5 -13.64 -22.63 9.29
CA LYS A 5 -13.06 -21.33 9.00
C LYS A 5 -12.19 -21.39 7.73
N PRO A 6 -12.49 -20.62 6.68
CA PRO A 6 -11.59 -20.29 5.61
C PRO A 6 -10.66 -19.13 5.99
N SER A 7 -9.42 -19.18 5.48
CA SER A 7 -8.49 -18.06 5.47
C SER A 7 -8.07 -17.83 4.01
N PHE A 8 -7.98 -16.57 3.59
CA PHE A 8 -7.67 -16.21 2.21
C PHE A 8 -6.85 -14.93 2.16
N THR A 9 -5.83 -14.94 1.32
CA THR A 9 -5.06 -13.75 0.93
C THR A 9 -5.17 -13.57 -0.57
N GLY A 10 -5.59 -12.40 -1.02
CA GLY A 10 -5.72 -12.09 -2.45
C GLY A 10 -6.58 -10.87 -2.76
N PRO A 11 -7.11 -10.75 -3.98
CA PRO A 11 -7.91 -9.60 -4.38
C PRO A 11 -9.18 -9.43 -3.55
N THR A 12 -9.56 -8.19 -3.25
CA THR A 12 -10.75 -7.84 -2.45
C THR A 12 -12.03 -8.42 -3.03
N GLU A 13 -12.18 -8.39 -4.35
CA GLU A 13 -13.35 -8.96 -5.03
C GLU A 13 -13.52 -10.46 -4.73
N VAL A 14 -12.44 -11.23 -4.77
CA VAL A 14 -12.47 -12.66 -4.47
C VAL A 14 -12.77 -12.91 -2.99
N GLY A 15 -12.19 -12.09 -2.09
CA GLY A 15 -12.46 -12.15 -0.66
C GLY A 15 -13.95 -11.91 -0.35
N SER A 16 -14.55 -10.93 -0.99
CA SER A 16 -15.99 -10.63 -0.88
C SER A 16 -16.87 -11.80 -1.33
N GLN A 17 -16.53 -12.44 -2.45
CA GLN A 17 -17.24 -13.63 -2.95
C GLN A 17 -17.12 -14.81 -1.97
N LEU A 18 -15.94 -15.07 -1.43
CA LEU A 18 -15.73 -16.13 -0.43
C LEU A 18 -16.50 -15.86 0.84
N MET A 19 -16.51 -14.63 1.34
CA MET A 19 -17.28 -14.23 2.51
C MET A 19 -18.78 -14.48 2.30
N ALA A 20 -19.33 -14.13 1.14
CA ALA A 20 -20.73 -14.40 0.79
C ALA A 20 -21.06 -15.89 0.78
N GLN A 21 -20.14 -16.75 0.32
CA GLN A 21 -20.31 -18.20 0.33
C GLN A 21 -20.27 -18.76 1.77
N CYS A 22 -19.39 -18.24 2.62
CA CYS A 22 -19.24 -18.63 4.01
C CYS A 22 -20.46 -18.27 4.87
N ALA A 23 -21.16 -17.21 4.52
CA ALA A 23 -22.36 -16.74 5.23
C ALA A 23 -23.47 -17.80 5.32
N LYS A 24 -23.62 -18.69 4.33
CA LYS A 24 -24.61 -19.78 4.32
C LYS A 24 -24.46 -20.75 5.49
N HIS A 25 -23.27 -20.88 6.05
CA HIS A 25 -22.96 -21.81 7.13
C HIS A 25 -22.42 -21.10 8.38
N ILE A 26 -22.48 -19.77 8.41
CA ILE A 26 -21.98 -18.93 9.51
C ILE A 26 -20.52 -19.28 9.83
N GLN A 27 -19.72 -19.48 8.79
CA GLN A 27 -18.31 -19.78 8.95
C GLN A 27 -17.54 -18.48 9.25
N LYS A 28 -16.63 -18.54 10.22
CA LYS A 28 -15.66 -17.46 10.42
C LYS A 28 -14.75 -17.36 9.21
N VAL A 29 -14.28 -16.16 8.90
CA VAL A 29 -13.32 -15.90 7.83
C VAL A 29 -12.17 -15.06 8.36
N SER A 30 -10.96 -15.33 7.89
CA SER A 30 -9.85 -14.39 7.94
C SER A 30 -9.49 -14.01 6.50
N LEU A 31 -9.47 -12.72 6.22
CA LEU A 31 -9.31 -12.18 4.87
C LEU A 31 -8.21 -11.12 4.90
N GLU A 32 -7.12 -11.37 4.17
CA GLU A 32 -6.07 -10.40 3.88
C GLU A 32 -6.17 -9.97 2.42
N LEU A 33 -6.69 -8.78 2.19
CA LEU A 33 -7.12 -8.34 0.88
C LEU A 33 -6.27 -7.18 0.34
N GLY A 34 -6.74 -6.52 -0.71
CA GLY A 34 -6.05 -5.42 -1.34
C GLY A 34 -5.81 -4.21 -0.43
N GLY A 35 -4.92 -3.34 -0.85
CA GLY A 35 -4.61 -2.09 -0.17
C GLY A 35 -4.41 -0.93 -1.12
N ASN A 36 -4.49 0.28 -0.60
CA ASN A 36 -4.18 1.52 -1.30
C ASN A 36 -3.41 2.46 -0.38
N ALA A 37 -2.26 2.00 0.11
CA ALA A 37 -1.53 2.64 1.18
C ALA A 37 -1.15 4.09 0.86
N PRO A 38 -1.50 5.06 1.72
CA PRO A 38 -0.97 6.40 1.67
C PRO A 38 0.42 6.47 2.33
N PHE A 39 1.28 7.36 1.81
CA PHE A 39 2.58 7.70 2.39
C PHE A 39 2.68 9.22 2.50
N LEU A 40 2.59 9.75 3.72
CA LEU A 40 2.54 11.19 3.97
C LEU A 40 3.95 11.71 4.31
N VAL A 41 4.34 12.83 3.71
CA VAL A 41 5.61 13.52 4.02
C VAL A 41 5.29 14.94 4.44
N PHE A 42 5.50 15.23 5.73
CA PHE A 42 5.30 16.56 6.30
C PHE A 42 6.55 17.43 6.15
N ASP A 43 6.38 18.73 6.27
CA ASP A 43 7.43 19.74 6.08
C ASP A 43 8.60 19.66 7.08
N ASP A 44 8.38 19.05 8.23
CA ASP A 44 9.38 18.80 9.27
C ASP A 44 10.10 17.45 9.14
N ALA A 45 9.76 16.64 8.13
CA ALA A 45 10.35 15.33 7.93
C ALA A 45 11.82 15.38 7.48
N ASN A 46 12.61 14.41 7.92
CA ASN A 46 13.91 14.15 7.30
C ASN A 46 13.71 13.58 5.90
N LEU A 47 13.95 14.41 4.87
CA LEU A 47 13.69 14.04 3.47
C LEU A 47 14.50 12.84 2.99
N ASP A 48 15.74 12.68 3.43
CA ASP A 48 16.58 11.55 2.99
C ASP A 48 16.02 10.23 3.52
N LYS A 49 15.62 10.19 4.80
CA LYS A 49 14.93 9.04 5.38
C LYS A 49 13.55 8.80 4.76
N ALA A 50 12.81 9.87 4.45
CA ALA A 50 11.52 9.74 3.80
C ALA A 50 11.65 9.14 2.38
N VAL A 51 12.67 9.51 1.61
CA VAL A 51 12.95 8.91 0.30
C VAL A 51 13.41 7.46 0.44
N GLU A 52 14.27 7.13 1.38
CA GLU A 52 14.66 5.74 1.68
C GLU A 52 13.43 4.87 1.99
N GLY A 53 12.55 5.34 2.88
CA GLY A 53 11.31 4.66 3.20
C GLY A 53 10.34 4.57 2.02
N ALA A 54 10.25 5.61 1.19
CA ALA A 54 9.45 5.60 -0.03
C ALA A 54 9.92 4.54 -1.02
N MET A 55 11.24 4.43 -1.24
CA MET A 55 11.83 3.37 -2.07
C MET A 55 11.51 1.97 -1.53
N ALA A 56 11.72 1.75 -0.23
CA ALA A 56 11.48 0.47 0.43
C ALA A 56 10.00 0.05 0.40
N SER A 57 9.08 1.00 0.66
CA SER A 57 7.64 0.72 0.72
C SER A 57 6.98 0.62 -0.66
N LYS A 58 7.53 1.29 -1.71
CA LYS A 58 6.93 1.28 -3.04
C LYS A 58 7.47 0.21 -3.97
N PHE A 59 8.80 0.04 -4.00
CA PHE A 59 9.44 -0.74 -5.06
C PHE A 59 9.82 -2.17 -4.66
N ARG A 60 9.55 -2.57 -3.42
CA ARG A 60 9.66 -3.96 -3.00
C ARG A 60 8.81 -4.87 -3.91
N ASN A 61 9.40 -5.96 -4.40
CA ASN A 61 8.75 -6.90 -5.31
C ASN A 61 8.10 -6.20 -6.53
N THR A 62 8.75 -5.17 -7.06
CA THR A 62 8.26 -4.37 -8.19
C THR A 62 6.88 -3.73 -7.91
N GLY A 63 6.62 -3.36 -6.66
CA GLY A 63 5.35 -2.78 -6.22
C GLY A 63 4.21 -3.78 -6.06
N GLN A 64 4.48 -5.09 -6.14
CA GLN A 64 3.48 -6.15 -6.07
C GLN A 64 3.36 -6.70 -4.64
N THR A 65 3.01 -5.85 -3.69
CA THR A 65 2.65 -6.23 -2.32
C THR A 65 1.47 -5.40 -1.84
N CYS A 66 0.59 -6.02 -1.06
CA CYS A 66 -0.64 -5.39 -0.54
C CYS A 66 -0.37 -4.17 0.36
N VAL A 67 0.82 -4.10 0.98
CA VAL A 67 1.26 -2.96 1.80
C VAL A 67 2.11 -1.94 1.02
N CYS A 68 2.29 -2.11 -0.30
CA CYS A 68 3.00 -1.12 -1.12
C CYS A 68 2.23 0.20 -1.19
N VAL A 69 2.98 1.29 -1.12
CA VAL A 69 2.42 2.63 -1.26
C VAL A 69 1.80 2.81 -2.64
N ASN A 70 0.59 3.30 -2.68
CA ASN A 70 -0.12 3.66 -3.91
C ASN A 70 -0.15 5.17 -4.11
N ARG A 71 -0.27 5.94 -3.02
CA ARG A 71 -0.42 7.40 -3.01
C ARG A 71 0.62 8.04 -2.11
N PHE A 72 1.51 8.85 -2.68
CA PHE A 72 2.43 9.69 -1.92
C PHE A 72 1.79 11.06 -1.71
N LEU A 73 1.46 11.40 -0.48
CA LEU A 73 0.93 12.69 -0.08
C LEU A 73 2.10 13.54 0.42
N VAL A 74 2.49 14.59 -0.31
CA VAL A 74 3.66 15.39 0.02
C VAL A 74 3.24 16.83 0.27
N GLN A 75 3.64 17.39 1.42
CA GLN A 75 3.30 18.76 1.76
C GLN A 75 3.89 19.75 0.75
N GLU A 76 3.09 20.72 0.29
CA GLU A 76 3.46 21.63 -0.82
C GLU A 76 4.81 22.31 -0.63
N SER A 77 5.16 22.71 0.59
CA SER A 77 6.42 23.43 0.89
C SER A 77 7.69 22.64 0.62
N ILE A 78 7.61 21.30 0.62
CA ILE A 78 8.76 20.39 0.41
C ILE A 78 8.60 19.53 -0.83
N HIS A 79 7.51 19.71 -1.56
CA HIS A 79 7.13 18.85 -2.70
C HIS A 79 8.26 18.72 -3.72
N ASP A 80 8.81 19.83 -4.23
CA ASP A 80 9.81 19.78 -5.30
C ASP A 80 11.12 19.15 -4.82
N ALA A 81 11.52 19.41 -3.58
CA ALA A 81 12.71 18.82 -2.99
C ALA A 81 12.57 17.30 -2.81
N PHE A 82 11.40 16.82 -2.38
CA PHE A 82 11.11 15.39 -2.27
C PHE A 82 11.07 14.72 -3.66
N VAL A 83 10.36 15.33 -4.63
CA VAL A 83 10.25 14.83 -6.01
C VAL A 83 11.62 14.63 -6.63
N GLU A 84 12.53 15.61 -6.52
CA GLU A 84 13.86 15.52 -7.12
C GLU A 84 14.71 14.41 -6.48
N LYS A 85 14.72 14.30 -5.15
CA LYS A 85 15.44 13.24 -4.45
C LYS A 85 14.87 11.84 -4.80
N PHE A 86 13.54 11.71 -4.84
CA PHE A 86 12.88 10.45 -5.13
C PHE A 86 13.10 10.02 -6.59
N LYS A 87 13.08 10.98 -7.55
CA LYS A 87 13.44 10.75 -8.94
C LYS A 87 14.85 10.16 -9.06
N VAL A 88 15.86 10.80 -8.44
CA VAL A 88 17.26 10.32 -8.49
C VAL A 88 17.36 8.88 -7.97
N ALA A 89 16.68 8.56 -6.88
CA ALA A 89 16.66 7.22 -6.31
C ALA A 89 16.01 6.19 -7.26
N ILE A 90 14.91 6.56 -7.93
CA ILE A 90 14.22 5.69 -8.89
C ILE A 90 15.07 5.46 -10.14
N GLU A 91 15.71 6.49 -10.67
CA GLU A 91 16.57 6.40 -11.86
C GLU A 91 17.83 5.54 -11.63
N ALA A 92 18.26 5.39 -10.38
CA ALA A 92 19.36 4.51 -10.01
C ALA A 92 18.97 3.01 -10.00
N MET A 93 17.68 2.67 -10.13
CA MET A 93 17.21 1.28 -10.11
C MET A 93 17.56 0.57 -11.41
N LYS A 94 18.07 -0.66 -11.29
CA LYS A 94 18.32 -1.55 -12.45
C LYS A 94 17.09 -2.46 -12.67
N VAL A 95 16.51 -2.35 -13.86
CA VAL A 95 15.45 -3.25 -14.32
C VAL A 95 16.05 -4.41 -15.09
N GLY A 96 15.67 -5.65 -14.74
CA GLY A 96 16.25 -6.82 -15.40
C GLY A 96 15.66 -8.14 -14.93
N ASP A 97 16.33 -9.24 -15.30
CA ASP A 97 16.02 -10.56 -14.75
C ASP A 97 16.46 -10.60 -13.28
N GLY A 98 15.62 -11.13 -12.41
CA GLY A 98 15.89 -11.20 -10.97
C GLY A 98 17.11 -12.07 -10.60
N PHE A 99 17.65 -12.85 -11.50
CA PHE A 99 18.90 -13.60 -11.35
C PHE A 99 20.16 -12.80 -11.76
N GLU A 100 20.00 -11.66 -12.41
CA GLU A 100 21.12 -10.77 -12.76
C GLU A 100 21.58 -9.95 -11.55
N GLU A 101 22.89 -9.83 -11.37
CA GLU A 101 23.46 -9.04 -10.27
C GLU A 101 23.07 -7.55 -10.34
N GLY A 102 22.68 -7.00 -9.19
CA GLY A 102 22.30 -5.60 -9.04
C GLY A 102 20.90 -5.25 -9.56
N VAL A 103 20.14 -6.21 -10.07
CA VAL A 103 18.74 -5.99 -10.46
C VAL A 103 17.89 -5.80 -9.22
N SER A 104 17.13 -4.70 -9.19
CA SER A 104 16.20 -4.35 -8.12
C SER A 104 14.73 -4.36 -8.56
N GLN A 105 14.49 -4.36 -9.86
CA GLN A 105 13.14 -4.41 -10.44
C GLN A 105 13.04 -5.48 -11.52
N ALA A 106 12.15 -6.44 -11.33
CA ALA A 106 11.91 -7.54 -12.26
C ALA A 106 10.58 -7.35 -13.03
N ALA A 107 10.20 -8.37 -13.80
CA ALA A 107 8.91 -8.40 -14.48
C ALA A 107 7.75 -8.43 -13.48
N LEU A 108 6.62 -7.85 -13.86
CA LEU A 108 5.34 -8.11 -13.19
C LEU A 108 4.88 -9.54 -13.46
N ILE A 109 3.96 -10.04 -12.62
CA ILE A 109 3.52 -11.44 -12.64
C ILE A 109 3.00 -11.89 -14.02
N ASN A 110 2.35 -11.02 -14.75
CA ASN A 110 1.84 -11.29 -16.09
C ASN A 110 1.58 -9.99 -16.88
N ARG A 111 1.15 -10.13 -18.13
CA ARG A 111 0.86 -9.00 -19.00
C ARG A 111 -0.34 -8.18 -18.51
N GLY A 112 -1.37 -8.81 -17.97
CA GLY A 112 -2.53 -8.10 -17.42
C GLY A 112 -2.16 -7.15 -16.27
N ALA A 113 -1.20 -7.53 -15.42
CA ALA A 113 -0.68 -6.66 -14.38
C ALA A 113 0.05 -5.43 -14.98
N SER A 114 0.85 -5.64 -16.03
CA SER A 114 1.50 -4.52 -16.72
C SER A 114 0.53 -3.63 -17.50
N ASP A 115 -0.53 -4.21 -18.05
CA ASP A 115 -1.59 -3.46 -18.74
C ASP A 115 -2.34 -2.56 -17.73
N LYS A 116 -2.67 -3.08 -16.54
CA LYS A 116 -3.30 -2.30 -15.45
C LYS A 116 -2.44 -1.12 -15.00
N VAL A 117 -1.13 -1.30 -14.85
CA VAL A 117 -0.22 -0.19 -14.49
C VAL A 117 -0.26 0.92 -15.54
N MET A 118 -0.25 0.55 -16.83
CA MET A 118 -0.31 1.53 -17.92
C MET A 118 -1.67 2.22 -17.99
N GLU A 119 -2.78 1.51 -17.75
CA GLU A 119 -4.13 2.07 -17.67
C GLU A 119 -4.25 3.12 -16.54
N HIS A 120 -3.76 2.80 -15.35
CA HIS A 120 -3.74 3.75 -14.23
C HIS A 120 -2.87 4.97 -14.52
N LEU A 121 -1.75 4.79 -15.21
CA LEU A 121 -0.90 5.88 -15.65
C LEU A 121 -1.63 6.79 -16.67
N GLU A 122 -2.23 6.19 -17.69
CA GLU A 122 -2.97 6.92 -18.74
C GLU A 122 -4.15 7.70 -18.14
N ASP A 123 -4.92 7.11 -17.22
CA ASP A 123 -6.01 7.80 -16.51
C ASP A 123 -5.48 9.02 -15.73
N ALA A 124 -4.41 8.85 -14.96
CA ALA A 124 -3.81 9.94 -14.19
C ALA A 124 -3.29 11.08 -15.09
N LEU A 125 -2.64 10.75 -16.22
CA LEU A 125 -2.18 11.73 -17.20
C LEU A 125 -3.34 12.46 -17.86
N GLY A 126 -4.41 11.75 -18.20
CA GLY A 126 -5.65 12.33 -18.75
C GLY A 126 -6.33 13.30 -17.77
N LYS A 127 -6.07 13.18 -16.47
CA LYS A 127 -6.54 14.06 -15.39
C LYS A 127 -5.51 15.12 -14.95
N GLY A 128 -4.44 15.31 -15.72
CA GLY A 128 -3.51 16.42 -15.56
C GLY A 128 -2.21 16.08 -14.79
N ALA A 129 -2.00 14.83 -14.40
CA ALA A 129 -0.73 14.39 -13.85
C ALA A 129 0.41 14.50 -14.87
N ARG A 130 1.65 14.59 -14.39
CA ARG A 130 2.85 14.70 -15.22
C ARG A 130 3.85 13.62 -14.87
N VAL A 131 4.45 12.99 -15.89
CA VAL A 131 5.56 12.04 -15.70
C VAL A 131 6.82 12.81 -15.33
N ILE A 132 7.48 12.36 -14.26
CA ILE A 132 8.79 12.87 -13.82
C ILE A 132 9.91 11.96 -14.33
N THR A 133 9.72 10.62 -14.21
CA THR A 133 10.62 9.60 -14.77
C THR A 133 9.86 8.31 -15.05
N GLY A 134 10.38 7.48 -15.97
CA GLY A 134 9.71 6.25 -16.41
C GLY A 134 8.54 6.52 -17.35
N GLY A 135 7.36 6.02 -17.03
CA GLY A 135 6.12 6.31 -17.75
C GLY A 135 5.87 5.42 -18.96
N GLN A 136 6.59 4.32 -19.12
CA GLN A 136 6.45 3.44 -20.29
C GLN A 136 6.79 1.99 -19.97
N ARG A 137 6.40 1.10 -20.87
CA ARG A 137 6.87 -0.28 -20.83
C ARG A 137 8.38 -0.32 -21.03
N HIS A 138 9.04 -1.26 -20.37
CA HIS A 138 10.48 -1.43 -20.51
C HIS A 138 10.82 -2.11 -21.85
N GLU A 139 12.00 -1.80 -22.43
CA GLU A 139 12.47 -2.33 -23.73
C GLU A 139 12.62 -3.86 -23.78
N ARG A 140 12.77 -4.51 -22.61
CA ARG A 140 12.76 -5.99 -22.49
C ARG A 140 11.43 -6.60 -22.93
N GLY A 141 10.36 -5.80 -23.05
CA GLY A 141 9.04 -6.29 -23.45
C GLY A 141 8.35 -7.13 -22.38
N GLY A 142 7.36 -7.94 -22.79
CA GLY A 142 6.62 -8.81 -21.89
C GLY A 142 5.88 -8.05 -20.79
N SER A 143 6.13 -8.40 -19.53
CA SER A 143 5.52 -7.78 -18.36
C SER A 143 6.44 -6.77 -17.65
N PHE A 144 7.53 -6.34 -18.29
CA PHE A 144 8.41 -5.33 -17.72
C PHE A 144 7.85 -3.91 -17.91
N VAL A 145 7.75 -3.17 -16.81
CA VAL A 145 7.36 -1.75 -16.77
C VAL A 145 8.49 -0.96 -16.12
N GLN A 146 8.80 0.21 -16.65
CA GLN A 146 9.79 1.08 -16.02
C GLN A 146 9.27 1.56 -14.65
N PRO A 147 10.12 1.59 -13.60
CA PRO A 147 9.81 2.31 -12.39
C PRO A 147 9.42 3.74 -12.72
N THR A 148 8.23 4.14 -12.29
CA THR A 148 7.59 5.36 -12.77
C THR A 148 7.25 6.27 -11.60
N LEU A 149 7.56 7.56 -11.75
CA LEU A 149 7.15 8.63 -10.84
C LEU A 149 6.30 9.65 -11.60
N ILE A 150 5.11 9.92 -11.08
CA ILE A 150 4.21 10.96 -11.57
C ILE A 150 3.87 11.94 -10.44
N THR A 151 3.62 13.20 -10.79
CA THR A 151 3.21 14.25 -9.84
C THR A 151 2.01 15.03 -10.34
N GLY A 152 1.38 15.78 -9.43
CA GLY A 152 0.17 16.54 -9.73
C GLY A 152 -1.04 15.63 -9.97
N VAL A 153 -1.05 14.48 -9.32
CA VAL A 153 -2.12 13.50 -9.44
C VAL A 153 -3.38 14.03 -8.76
N SER A 154 -4.50 14.00 -9.49
CA SER A 154 -5.81 14.33 -8.94
C SER A 154 -6.34 13.20 -8.05
N THR A 155 -7.05 13.53 -6.98
CA THR A 155 -7.63 12.54 -6.06
C THR A 155 -8.75 11.71 -6.68
N ASP A 156 -9.29 12.13 -7.84
CA ASP A 156 -10.26 11.36 -8.64
C ASP A 156 -9.61 10.40 -9.65
N ALA A 157 -8.27 10.34 -9.70
CA ALA A 157 -7.57 9.37 -10.53
C ALA A 157 -7.88 7.93 -10.07
N GLN A 158 -8.01 7.02 -11.04
CA GLN A 158 -8.37 5.62 -10.77
C GLN A 158 -7.43 4.98 -9.74
N LEU A 159 -6.12 5.25 -9.83
CA LEU A 159 -5.13 4.75 -8.87
C LEU A 159 -5.37 5.18 -7.41
N CYS A 160 -6.17 6.24 -7.16
CA CYS A 160 -6.51 6.68 -5.81
C CYS A 160 -7.60 5.81 -5.17
N GLN A 161 -8.38 5.09 -5.97
CA GLN A 161 -9.45 4.21 -5.53
C GLN A 161 -9.12 2.73 -5.73
N ASP A 162 -8.33 2.40 -6.76
CA ASP A 162 -7.94 1.03 -7.08
C ASP A 162 -6.46 0.77 -6.77
N GLU A 163 -6.16 -0.40 -6.23
CA GLU A 163 -4.80 -0.86 -6.00
C GLU A 163 -4.06 -1.04 -7.33
N THR A 164 -2.93 -0.37 -7.53
CA THR A 164 -2.14 -0.48 -8.79
C THR A 164 -1.37 -1.79 -8.87
N PHE A 165 -0.78 -2.24 -7.78
CA PHE A 165 0.03 -3.46 -7.66
C PHE A 165 1.18 -3.53 -8.68
N GLY A 166 1.93 -2.43 -8.77
CA GLY A 166 3.03 -2.26 -9.72
C GLY A 166 3.91 -1.04 -9.42
N PRO A 167 4.97 -0.79 -10.22
CA PRO A 167 6.02 0.17 -9.94
C PRO A 167 5.66 1.61 -10.35
N LEU A 168 4.46 2.07 -10.01
CA LEU A 168 3.95 3.41 -10.28
C LEU A 168 3.82 4.20 -8.97
N ALA A 169 4.69 5.17 -8.76
CA ALA A 169 4.65 6.11 -7.63
C ALA A 169 3.91 7.39 -8.04
N ALA A 170 2.83 7.71 -7.33
CA ALA A 170 1.93 8.82 -7.65
C ALA A 170 1.94 9.85 -6.53
N ILE A 171 2.37 11.10 -6.82
CA ILE A 171 2.46 12.18 -5.84
C ILE A 171 1.26 13.11 -5.95
N ILE A 172 0.62 13.34 -4.80
CA ILE A 172 -0.49 14.25 -4.56
C ILE A 172 -0.02 15.31 -3.57
N PRO A 173 -0.01 16.59 -3.91
CA PRO A 173 0.34 17.63 -2.95
C PRO A 173 -0.79 17.87 -1.95
N PHE A 174 -0.46 18.24 -0.71
CA PHE A 174 -1.41 18.67 0.29
C PHE A 174 -0.93 19.94 1.02
N LYS A 175 -1.84 20.68 1.66
CA LYS A 175 -1.53 21.95 2.35
C LYS A 175 -1.45 21.80 3.87
N THR A 176 -2.44 21.16 4.48
CA THR A 176 -2.56 21.05 5.93
C THR A 176 -2.57 19.59 6.40
N GLU A 177 -2.33 19.38 7.70
CA GLU A 177 -2.40 18.06 8.34
C GLU A 177 -3.80 17.44 8.14
N GLU A 178 -4.85 18.25 8.25
CA GLU A 178 -6.24 17.81 8.05
C GLU A 178 -6.50 17.36 6.61
N ASP A 179 -5.96 18.10 5.62
CA ASP A 179 -6.05 17.70 4.21
C ASP A 179 -5.35 16.36 3.97
N ALA A 180 -4.15 16.20 4.52
CA ALA A 180 -3.39 14.96 4.38
C ALA A 180 -4.16 13.75 4.94
N ILE A 181 -4.71 13.87 6.15
CA ILE A 181 -5.51 12.81 6.80
C ILE A 181 -6.77 12.52 5.99
N ARG A 182 -7.50 13.56 5.57
CA ARG A 182 -8.71 13.40 4.76
C ARG A 182 -8.43 12.66 3.45
N ILE A 183 -7.40 13.06 2.71
CA ILE A 183 -7.01 12.41 1.45
C ILE A 183 -6.52 10.98 1.71
N ALA A 184 -5.75 10.77 2.78
CA ALA A 184 -5.25 9.44 3.14
C ALA A 184 -6.39 8.44 3.39
N ASN A 185 -7.44 8.87 4.09
CA ASN A 185 -8.59 8.03 4.47
C ASN A 185 -9.66 7.90 3.35
N ASP A 186 -9.59 8.72 2.30
CA ASP A 186 -10.55 8.71 1.19
C ASP A 186 -10.25 7.54 0.22
N THR A 187 -10.47 6.35 0.69
CA THR A 187 -10.30 5.08 -0.03
C THR A 187 -11.12 3.98 0.64
N PRO A 188 -11.62 2.99 -0.11
CA PRO A 188 -12.27 1.82 0.49
C PRO A 188 -11.31 0.92 1.28
N TYR A 189 -10.00 1.10 1.11
CA TYR A 189 -8.98 0.27 1.74
C TYR A 189 -8.48 0.84 3.08
N GLY A 190 -7.87 -0.03 3.89
CA GLY A 190 -7.29 0.34 5.18
C GLY A 190 -6.29 -0.70 5.69
N LEU A 191 -5.35 -1.17 4.84
CA LEU A 191 -4.35 -2.17 5.26
C LEU A 191 -3.16 -1.50 5.93
N ALA A 192 -2.42 -0.69 5.19
CA ALA A 192 -1.22 -0.02 5.64
C ALA A 192 -1.27 1.48 5.35
N ALA A 193 -0.63 2.27 6.18
CA ALA A 193 -0.31 3.67 5.97
C ALA A 193 1.10 3.98 6.49
N TYR A 194 1.72 4.99 5.92
CA TYR A 194 3.06 5.43 6.30
C TYR A 194 3.09 6.94 6.42
N PHE A 195 3.90 7.48 7.33
CA PHE A 195 4.17 8.90 7.30
C PHE A 195 5.50 9.27 7.94
N TYR A 196 6.03 10.44 7.57
CA TYR A 196 7.28 11.00 8.04
C TYR A 196 7.07 12.40 8.63
N SER A 197 7.46 12.57 9.89
CA SER A 197 7.44 13.83 10.64
C SER A 197 8.36 13.71 11.84
N ASP A 198 9.08 14.78 12.19
CA ASP A 198 9.94 14.83 13.39
C ASP A 198 9.16 15.37 14.62
N ASN A 199 7.90 15.84 14.44
CA ASN A 199 7.07 16.32 15.53
C ASN A 199 6.29 15.18 16.20
N ILE A 200 6.69 14.81 17.42
CA ILE A 200 6.07 13.70 18.17
C ILE A 200 4.55 13.88 18.39
N HIS A 201 4.07 15.10 18.59
CA HIS A 201 2.64 15.36 18.78
C HIS A 201 1.86 15.15 17.48
N ARG A 202 2.44 15.55 16.34
CA ARG A 202 1.89 15.23 15.02
C ARG A 202 1.88 13.72 14.79
N CYS A 203 2.98 13.04 15.15
CA CYS A 203 3.07 11.58 14.99
C CYS A 203 1.90 10.88 15.68
N TRP A 204 1.54 11.25 16.91
CA TRP A 204 0.41 10.68 17.62
C TRP A 204 -0.93 11.01 16.95
N ARG A 205 -1.19 12.27 16.67
CA ARG A 205 -2.47 12.69 16.05
C ARG A 205 -2.70 12.01 14.70
N VAL A 206 -1.67 11.98 13.84
CA VAL A 206 -1.77 11.39 12.50
C VAL A 206 -1.93 9.89 12.59
N ALA A 207 -1.13 9.21 13.44
CA ALA A 207 -1.22 7.76 13.60
C ALA A 207 -2.61 7.30 14.09
N GLU A 208 -3.23 8.05 15.02
CA GLU A 208 -4.58 7.74 15.53
C GLU A 208 -5.68 8.07 14.51
N ALA A 209 -5.47 9.08 13.65
CA ALA A 209 -6.47 9.52 12.69
C ALA A 209 -6.47 8.71 11.38
N LEU A 210 -5.39 7.99 11.06
CA LEU A 210 -5.31 7.16 9.86
C LEU A 210 -6.13 5.87 10.01
N GLU A 211 -7.06 5.65 9.10
CA GLU A 211 -7.97 4.49 9.07
C GLU A 211 -7.30 3.27 8.43
N SER A 212 -6.20 2.82 9.00
CA SER A 212 -5.43 1.67 8.54
C SER A 212 -5.13 0.72 9.70
N GLY A 213 -5.08 -0.58 9.42
CA GLY A 213 -4.75 -1.59 10.43
C GLY A 213 -3.31 -1.55 10.90
N MET A 214 -2.42 -0.98 10.06
CA MET A 214 -0.99 -0.84 10.34
C MET A 214 -0.50 0.54 9.93
N VAL A 215 0.29 1.20 10.78
CA VAL A 215 0.85 2.53 10.49
C VAL A 215 2.34 2.52 10.75
N GLY A 216 3.13 2.84 9.73
CA GLY A 216 4.57 3.09 9.81
C GLY A 216 4.85 4.56 10.11
N VAL A 217 5.47 4.85 11.24
CA VAL A 217 5.88 6.21 11.63
C VAL A 217 7.38 6.33 11.44
N ASN A 218 7.82 7.17 10.51
CA ASN A 218 9.23 7.30 10.10
C ASN A 218 9.87 5.96 9.70
N GLU A 219 9.06 5.07 9.12
CA GLU A 219 9.43 3.71 8.74
C GLU A 219 8.71 3.32 7.44
N GLY A 220 9.43 2.72 6.49
CA GLY A 220 8.89 2.25 5.20
C GLY A 220 8.63 0.74 5.13
N LEU A 221 9.07 -0.05 6.15
CA LEU A 221 8.91 -1.49 6.21
C LEU A 221 8.24 -1.91 7.51
N ILE A 222 6.96 -2.27 7.47
CA ILE A 222 6.14 -2.57 8.65
C ILE A 222 5.81 -4.04 8.85
N SER A 223 6.16 -4.90 7.89
CA SER A 223 5.89 -6.34 7.99
C SER A 223 6.84 -7.00 8.99
N ASN A 224 6.31 -7.41 10.14
CA ASN A 224 7.06 -8.08 11.20
C ASN A 224 6.22 -9.21 11.80
N ALA A 225 6.75 -10.43 11.88
CA ALA A 225 6.06 -11.59 12.41
C ALA A 225 5.64 -11.46 13.89
N ALA A 226 6.31 -10.61 14.67
CA ALA A 226 5.97 -10.33 16.07
C ALA A 226 4.87 -9.30 16.25
N ALA A 227 4.45 -8.60 15.19
CA ALA A 227 3.38 -7.61 15.19
C ALA A 227 2.13 -8.15 14.48
N PRO A 228 0.92 -7.70 14.89
CA PRO A 228 -0.30 -8.09 14.21
C PRO A 228 -0.33 -7.46 12.80
N PHE A 229 -0.55 -8.28 11.79
CA PHE A 229 -0.69 -7.87 10.40
C PHE A 229 -2.15 -7.99 9.97
N GLY A 230 -2.70 -6.97 9.35
CA GLY A 230 -4.06 -7.00 8.81
C GLY A 230 -4.70 -5.62 8.69
N GLY A 231 -5.76 -5.55 7.90
CA GLY A 231 -6.45 -4.33 7.54
C GLY A 231 -7.78 -4.11 8.25
N VAL A 232 -8.36 -2.97 7.92
CA VAL A 232 -9.74 -2.56 8.20
C VAL A 232 -10.43 -2.22 6.88
N LYS A 233 -11.70 -1.84 6.92
CA LYS A 233 -12.49 -1.55 5.71
C LYS A 233 -12.46 -2.74 4.73
N GLU A 234 -12.33 -2.49 3.43
CA GLU A 234 -12.31 -3.55 2.40
C GLU A 234 -10.93 -4.22 2.25
N SER A 235 -9.96 -3.88 3.10
CA SER A 235 -8.68 -4.60 3.16
C SER A 235 -8.75 -5.90 3.95
N GLY A 236 -9.88 -6.20 4.58
CA GLY A 236 -10.12 -7.53 5.13
C GLY A 236 -10.58 -7.59 6.57
N LEU A 237 -10.52 -8.80 7.11
CA LEU A 237 -11.01 -9.17 8.46
C LEU A 237 -9.99 -10.08 9.13
N GLY A 238 -9.80 -9.88 10.43
CA GLY A 238 -8.86 -10.66 11.22
C GLY A 238 -7.44 -10.10 11.21
N ARG A 239 -6.54 -10.81 11.88
CA ARG A 239 -5.11 -10.48 11.93
C ARG A 239 -4.28 -11.73 11.73
N GLU A 240 -3.10 -11.56 11.12
CA GLU A 240 -2.04 -12.56 11.01
C GLU A 240 -0.85 -12.14 11.88
N GLY A 241 0.07 -13.05 12.14
CA GLY A 241 1.24 -12.78 12.98
C GLY A 241 0.89 -12.52 14.45
N SER A 242 1.91 -12.34 15.28
CA SER A 242 1.76 -12.13 16.73
C SER A 242 0.85 -13.19 17.40
N HIS A 243 0.44 -12.98 18.65
CA HIS A 243 -0.57 -13.82 19.30
C HIS A 243 -1.99 -13.63 18.72
N GLN A 244 -2.30 -12.43 18.21
CA GLN A 244 -3.59 -12.15 17.60
C GLN A 244 -3.91 -13.05 16.40
N GLY A 245 -2.88 -13.45 15.63
CA GLY A 245 -3.07 -14.42 14.55
C GLY A 245 -3.54 -15.79 15.01
N MET A 246 -3.19 -16.20 16.25
CA MET A 246 -3.69 -17.43 16.86
C MET A 246 -5.16 -17.31 17.29
N ASP A 247 -5.57 -16.16 17.82
CA ASP A 247 -6.92 -15.91 18.32
C ASP A 247 -7.98 -16.12 17.22
N GLU A 248 -7.61 -15.86 15.98
CA GLU A 248 -8.47 -16.08 14.80
C GLU A 248 -8.89 -17.56 14.61
N TYR A 249 -8.15 -18.52 15.19
CA TYR A 249 -8.38 -19.97 15.08
C TYR A 249 -8.88 -20.59 16.37
N LEU A 250 -9.13 -19.79 17.41
CA LEU A 250 -9.60 -20.23 18.71
C LEU A 250 -11.07 -19.89 18.94
N GLU A 251 -11.70 -20.63 19.84
CA GLU A 251 -13.08 -20.42 20.32
C GLU A 251 -13.11 -20.49 21.83
N ASP A 252 -13.70 -19.46 22.46
CA ASP A 252 -13.94 -19.46 23.89
C ASP A 252 -15.11 -20.36 24.23
N LYS A 253 -14.93 -21.21 25.25
CA LYS A 253 -15.97 -22.06 25.78
C LYS A 253 -16.18 -21.82 27.28
N TYR A 254 -17.31 -21.27 27.63
CA TYR A 254 -17.71 -21.15 29.04
C TYR A 254 -18.17 -22.50 29.60
N LEU A 255 -17.64 -22.89 30.76
CA LEU A 255 -18.07 -24.03 31.53
C LEU A 255 -18.58 -23.55 32.89
N CYS A 256 -19.80 -23.92 33.25
CA CYS A 256 -20.37 -23.76 34.59
C CYS A 256 -20.67 -25.14 35.15
N MET A 257 -20.02 -25.48 36.25
CA MET A 257 -20.25 -26.75 36.94
C MET A 257 -20.96 -26.47 38.27
N GLY A 258 -22.16 -27.04 38.43
CA GLY A 258 -22.86 -27.04 39.68
C GLY A 258 -22.33 -28.16 40.61
N SER A 259 -22.55 -28.01 41.92
CA SER A 259 -22.28 -29.04 42.94
C SER A 259 -23.44 -30.05 43.04
#